data_f7642394cba4405b96e99ed4396911a9
#
_entry.id   f7642394cba4405b96e99ed4396911a9
#
_cell.length_a   1.000
_cell.length_b   1.000
_cell.length_c   1.000
_cell.angle_alpha   90.00
_cell.angle_beta   90.00
_cell.angle_gamma   90.00
#
_symmetry.space_group_name_H-M   'P 1'
#
loop_
_entity.id
_entity.type
_entity.pdbx_description
1 polymer ?
#
loop_
_entity_poly.entity_id
_entity_poly.type
_entity_poly.pdbx_seq_one_letter_code
_entity_poly.pdbx_strand_id
1 'polypeptide(L)'
;MDTLYLLQFACFLFMFINILILGITRLHIKWMNRRYELSRWLIFGAMVGLAIQFLMQMLLGFRAQGAAVGAVFNMLAYPPCFSLIAIGIYNIEATHANRRKMNIVCASIYATILAAFCIGFIQSGNFHIGSWIYVMIVLFAFNVAYCIYMIMVEIKKRRRMLEVMAGYDILPYVRYARASIFMLFFSAVALPFVVLSTKSLYVIGPLGLLAVFFFTLSFMALGYNYVPTEELLDKEEEEDAAMECVEDNACLELQDEELDNKKETLQPQLSERRQKIIREKLDEWCATKGYRDTSLNMITLARSLDINRYELSRYLSSCLNTTFRLWLAEVRFEAAKKMMLDNPDFGNDIISAECGFSSRTHLYRMFKEKEGCSPTAWREKNC
;
A
#
# COMPACT_ATOMS: atom_id res chain seq x y z
N MET A 1 -10.81 28.94 -29.31
CA MET A 1 -9.99 28.49 -28.16
C MET A 1 -9.12 27.36 -28.64
N ASP A 2 -7.82 27.42 -28.44
CA ASP A 2 -6.90 26.39 -28.89
C ASP A 2 -7.18 25.06 -28.12
N THR A 3 -7.24 23.99 -28.84
CA THR A 3 -7.47 22.64 -28.26
C THR A 3 -6.47 22.30 -27.15
N LEU A 4 -5.24 22.82 -27.26
CA LEU A 4 -4.20 22.69 -26.25
C LEU A 4 -4.58 23.40 -24.93
N TYR A 5 -5.11 24.60 -25.02
CA TYR A 5 -5.56 25.38 -23.86
C TYR A 5 -6.68 24.63 -23.11
N LEU A 6 -7.69 24.14 -23.85
CA LEU A 6 -8.78 23.35 -23.26
C LEU A 6 -8.29 22.08 -22.56
N LEU A 7 -7.31 21.39 -23.15
CA LEU A 7 -6.73 20.21 -22.53
C LEU A 7 -5.98 20.54 -21.24
N GLN A 8 -5.18 21.62 -21.23
CA GLN A 8 -4.45 22.07 -20.04
C GLN A 8 -5.40 22.51 -18.93
N PHE A 9 -6.49 23.20 -19.29
CA PHE A 9 -7.54 23.57 -18.34
C PHE A 9 -8.24 22.34 -17.77
N ALA A 10 -8.56 21.35 -18.60
CA ALA A 10 -9.12 20.08 -18.14
C ALA A 10 -8.17 19.34 -17.20
N CYS A 11 -6.87 19.31 -17.51
CA CYS A 11 -5.85 18.72 -16.63
C CYS A 11 -5.78 19.44 -15.29
N PHE A 12 -5.77 20.76 -15.29
CA PHE A 12 -5.79 21.58 -14.06
C PHE A 12 -7.04 21.29 -13.23
N LEU A 13 -8.23 21.34 -13.83
CA LEU A 13 -9.49 21.08 -13.13
C LEU A 13 -9.51 19.67 -12.51
N PHE A 14 -9.01 18.70 -13.26
CA PHE A 14 -8.96 17.31 -12.78
C PHE A 14 -8.00 17.15 -11.61
N MET A 15 -6.83 17.79 -11.64
CA MET A 15 -5.93 17.82 -10.48
C MET A 15 -6.56 18.54 -9.30
N PHE A 16 -7.29 19.62 -9.54
CA PHE A 16 -8.01 20.33 -8.49
C PHE A 16 -9.09 19.48 -7.81
N ILE A 17 -9.81 18.65 -8.57
CA ILE A 17 -10.75 17.66 -8.00
C ILE A 17 -10.02 16.66 -7.10
N ASN A 18 -8.86 16.13 -7.52
CA ASN A 18 -8.06 15.24 -6.68
C ASN A 18 -7.56 15.93 -5.40
N ILE A 19 -7.16 17.21 -5.48
CA ILE A 19 -6.77 18.01 -4.32
C ILE A 19 -7.94 18.15 -3.34
N LEU A 20 -9.15 18.43 -3.84
CA LEU A 20 -10.35 18.52 -2.99
C LEU A 20 -10.67 17.18 -2.33
N ILE A 21 -10.60 16.07 -3.08
CA ILE A 21 -10.82 14.72 -2.53
C ILE A 21 -9.83 14.44 -1.41
N LEU A 22 -8.54 14.69 -1.60
CA LEU A 22 -7.50 14.43 -0.60
C LEU A 22 -7.54 15.40 0.59
N GLY A 23 -7.95 16.66 0.37
CA GLY A 23 -7.94 17.73 1.39
C GLY A 23 -9.18 17.78 2.26
N ILE A 24 -10.37 17.72 1.63
CA ILE A 24 -11.65 17.93 2.32
C ILE A 24 -12.20 16.64 2.93
N THR A 25 -11.97 15.48 2.29
CA THR A 25 -12.48 14.22 2.78
C THR A 25 -11.72 13.74 4.03
N ARG A 26 -12.07 14.33 5.17
CA ARG A 26 -11.88 13.71 6.48
C ARG A 26 -12.86 12.54 6.68
N LEU A 27 -13.18 11.82 5.62
CA LEU A 27 -14.07 10.67 5.64
C LEU A 27 -13.54 9.65 6.63
N HIS A 28 -14.07 9.75 7.86
CA HIS A 28 -14.10 8.75 8.89
C HIS A 28 -12.95 7.73 8.84
N ILE A 29 -11.72 8.25 8.90
CA ILE A 29 -10.60 7.44 9.34
C ILE A 29 -10.96 7.10 10.78
N LYS A 30 -11.48 5.90 11.00
CA LYS A 30 -11.87 5.42 12.34
C LYS A 30 -10.74 5.58 13.36
N TRP A 31 -9.49 5.64 12.85
CA TRP A 31 -8.27 5.69 13.62
C TRP A 31 -7.29 6.64 12.95
N MET A 32 -6.80 7.64 13.68
CA MET A 32 -5.84 8.61 13.21
C MET A 32 -4.46 7.95 13.10
N ASN A 33 -4.12 7.47 11.89
CA ASN A 33 -2.84 6.85 11.61
C ASN A 33 -1.86 7.87 11.06
N ARG A 34 -0.76 8.11 11.77
CA ARG A 34 0.26 9.11 11.41
C ARG A 34 0.92 8.81 10.06
N ARG A 35 1.13 7.54 9.73
CA ARG A 35 1.73 7.14 8.44
C ARG A 35 0.83 7.47 7.27
N TYR A 36 -0.46 7.10 7.37
CA TYR A 36 -1.45 7.38 6.35
C TYR A 36 -1.63 8.89 6.15
N GLU A 37 -1.72 9.66 7.23
CA GLU A 37 -1.84 11.13 7.16
C GLU A 37 -0.61 11.77 6.52
N LEU A 38 0.60 11.37 6.88
CA LEU A 38 1.81 11.86 6.23
C LEU A 38 1.81 11.55 4.73
N SER A 39 1.46 10.33 4.35
CA SER A 39 1.36 9.92 2.94
C SER A 39 0.31 10.71 2.18
N ARG A 40 -0.85 10.97 2.81
CA ARG A 40 -1.92 11.80 2.25
C ARG A 40 -1.44 13.22 1.95
N TRP A 41 -0.73 13.85 2.89
CA TRP A 41 -0.19 15.19 2.70
C TRP A 41 0.92 15.25 1.66
N LEU A 42 1.76 14.22 1.54
CA LEU A 42 2.77 14.13 0.48
C LEU A 42 2.12 14.05 -0.91
N ILE A 43 1.12 13.17 -1.05
CA ILE A 43 0.36 13.03 -2.31
C ILE A 43 -0.43 14.31 -2.62
N PHE A 44 -1.05 14.92 -1.62
CA PHE A 44 -1.72 16.21 -1.75
C PHE A 44 -0.78 17.29 -2.29
N GLY A 45 0.41 17.45 -1.69
CA GLY A 45 1.43 18.41 -2.14
C GLY A 45 1.87 18.15 -3.58
N ALA A 46 2.02 16.89 -3.98
CA ALA A 46 2.32 16.52 -5.37
C ALA A 46 1.20 16.94 -6.34
N MET A 47 -0.06 16.71 -5.97
CA MET A 47 -1.21 17.12 -6.80
C MET A 47 -1.31 18.65 -6.93
N VAL A 48 -1.00 19.38 -5.85
CA VAL A 48 -0.92 20.86 -5.89
C VAL A 48 0.20 21.29 -6.85
N GLY A 49 1.38 20.68 -6.77
CA GLY A 49 2.49 20.97 -7.68
C GLY A 49 2.13 20.73 -9.15
N LEU A 50 1.45 19.61 -9.46
CA LEU A 50 0.98 19.30 -10.81
C LEU A 50 -0.10 20.30 -11.27
N ALA A 51 -1.04 20.69 -10.40
CA ALA A 51 -2.05 21.69 -10.73
C ALA A 51 -1.42 23.05 -11.06
N ILE A 52 -0.47 23.50 -10.26
CA ILE A 52 0.29 24.74 -10.51
C ILE A 52 1.03 24.66 -11.83
N GLN A 53 1.67 23.53 -12.13
CA GLN A 53 2.39 23.31 -13.38
C GLN A 53 1.46 23.40 -14.60
N PHE A 54 0.27 22.78 -14.57
CA PHE A 54 -0.72 22.92 -15.66
C PHE A 54 -1.24 24.34 -15.80
N LEU A 55 -1.50 25.02 -14.68
CA LEU A 55 -1.93 26.41 -14.65
C LEU A 55 -0.87 27.33 -15.26
N MET A 56 0.40 27.18 -14.87
CA MET A 56 1.50 27.97 -15.42
C MET A 56 1.66 27.73 -16.93
N GLN A 57 1.59 26.48 -17.39
CA GLN A 57 1.65 26.19 -18.83
C GLN A 57 0.50 26.83 -19.61
N MET A 58 -0.70 26.86 -19.02
CA MET A 58 -1.87 27.47 -19.61
C MET A 58 -1.74 29.01 -19.69
N LEU A 59 -1.35 29.66 -18.58
CA LEU A 59 -1.29 31.14 -18.49
C LEU A 59 -0.10 31.73 -19.22
N LEU A 60 1.07 31.09 -19.15
CA LEU A 60 2.32 31.60 -19.75
C LEU A 60 2.57 31.06 -21.14
N GLY A 61 1.76 30.11 -21.61
CA GLY A 61 1.80 29.64 -22.99
C GLY A 61 3.13 28.95 -23.37
N PHE A 62 3.91 28.42 -22.41
CA PHE A 62 5.23 27.83 -22.67
C PHE A 62 5.23 26.74 -23.75
N ARG A 63 4.18 25.92 -23.77
CA ARG A 63 4.05 24.86 -24.78
C ARG A 63 3.63 25.38 -26.14
N ALA A 64 2.99 26.55 -26.20
CA ALA A 64 2.67 27.25 -27.44
C ALA A 64 3.95 27.86 -28.07
N GLN A 65 4.96 28.19 -27.27
CA GLN A 65 6.25 28.70 -27.76
C GLN A 65 7.14 27.57 -28.36
N GLY A 66 6.74 26.31 -28.22
CA GLY A 66 7.41 25.14 -28.79
C GLY A 66 7.38 23.94 -27.87
N ALA A 67 7.39 22.74 -28.46
CA ALA A 67 7.38 21.50 -27.72
C ALA A 67 8.62 21.37 -26.78
N ALA A 68 9.77 21.87 -27.19
CA ALA A 68 11.02 21.85 -26.42
C ALA A 68 10.93 22.67 -25.13
N VAL A 69 10.40 23.90 -25.21
CA VAL A 69 10.24 24.77 -24.03
C VAL A 69 9.25 24.16 -23.03
N GLY A 70 8.09 23.71 -23.53
CA GLY A 70 7.12 23.02 -22.69
C GLY A 70 7.67 21.75 -22.03
N ALA A 71 8.55 21.03 -22.75
CA ALA A 71 9.21 19.84 -22.21
C ALA A 71 10.17 20.17 -21.06
N VAL A 72 10.93 21.27 -21.15
CA VAL A 72 11.82 21.73 -20.06
C VAL A 72 11.02 22.01 -18.79
N PHE A 73 9.92 22.75 -18.89
CA PHE A 73 9.06 23.02 -17.75
C PHE A 73 8.45 21.74 -17.14
N ASN A 74 8.08 20.77 -17.98
CA ASN A 74 7.63 19.46 -17.48
C ASN A 74 8.76 18.73 -16.71
N MET A 75 10.01 18.77 -17.22
CA MET A 75 11.14 18.12 -16.56
C MET A 75 11.60 18.83 -15.28
N LEU A 76 11.22 20.05 -15.06
CA LEU A 76 11.45 20.75 -13.79
C LEU A 76 10.34 20.44 -12.76
N ALA A 77 9.09 20.28 -13.20
CA ALA A 77 7.95 20.08 -12.30
C ALA A 77 7.60 18.62 -12.02
N TYR A 78 7.67 17.72 -13.02
CA TYR A 78 7.24 16.33 -12.85
C TYR A 78 8.12 15.52 -11.89
N PRO A 79 9.47 15.60 -11.95
CA PRO A 79 10.31 14.78 -11.08
C PRO A 79 10.02 14.96 -9.58
N PRO A 80 9.94 16.18 -9.01
CA PRO A 80 9.60 16.35 -7.60
C PRO A 80 8.17 15.89 -7.27
N CYS A 81 7.18 16.15 -8.14
CA CYS A 81 5.80 15.75 -7.91
C CYS A 81 5.66 14.22 -7.91
N PHE A 82 6.24 13.52 -8.89
CA PHE A 82 6.21 12.07 -8.95
C PHE A 82 7.02 11.42 -7.82
N SER A 83 8.14 12.02 -7.41
CA SER A 83 8.89 11.57 -6.24
C SER A 83 8.06 11.69 -4.96
N LEU A 84 7.33 12.78 -4.77
CA LEU A 84 6.44 12.94 -3.60
C LEU A 84 5.32 11.89 -3.57
N ILE A 85 4.71 11.58 -4.72
CA ILE A 85 3.71 10.51 -4.83
C ILE A 85 4.35 9.17 -4.47
N ALA A 86 5.51 8.86 -5.07
CA ALA A 86 6.22 7.62 -4.82
C ALA A 86 6.64 7.46 -3.35
N ILE A 87 7.15 8.53 -2.72
CA ILE A 87 7.50 8.56 -1.30
C ILE A 87 6.25 8.36 -0.44
N GLY A 88 5.12 8.97 -0.80
CA GLY A 88 3.84 8.78 -0.13
C GLY A 88 3.36 7.33 -0.18
N ILE A 89 3.47 6.67 -1.34
CA ILE A 89 3.15 5.25 -1.50
C ILE A 89 4.12 4.39 -0.67
N TYR A 90 5.43 4.62 -0.82
CA TYR A 90 6.47 3.89 -0.11
C TYR A 90 6.34 4.02 1.41
N ASN A 91 5.94 5.19 1.92
CA ASN A 91 5.74 5.40 3.34
C ASN A 91 4.63 4.53 3.96
N ILE A 92 3.62 4.15 3.18
CA ILE A 92 2.59 3.18 3.60
C ILE A 92 3.13 1.76 3.53
N GLU A 93 3.89 1.43 2.48
CA GLU A 93 4.32 0.06 2.21
C GLU A 93 5.55 -0.37 3.04
N ALA A 94 6.44 0.57 3.36
CA ALA A 94 7.69 0.25 4.05
C ALA A 94 7.46 -0.22 5.47
N THR A 95 7.88 -1.44 5.76
CA THR A 95 7.86 -2.04 7.10
C THR A 95 8.97 -1.48 7.98
N HIS A 96 10.16 -1.22 7.42
CA HIS A 96 11.30 -0.66 8.12
C HIS A 96 11.80 0.66 7.50
N ALA A 97 12.52 1.46 8.31
CA ALA A 97 12.86 2.87 8.06
C ALA A 97 13.88 3.13 6.93
N ASN A 98 13.86 2.43 5.82
CA ASN A 98 14.65 2.79 4.63
C ASN A 98 14.14 4.05 3.89
N ARG A 99 13.14 4.74 4.49
CA ARG A 99 12.56 6.00 3.99
C ARG A 99 13.63 7.05 3.72
N ARG A 100 14.63 7.16 4.61
CA ARG A 100 15.74 8.12 4.46
C ARG A 100 16.54 7.86 3.19
N LYS A 101 16.82 6.59 2.87
CA LYS A 101 17.55 6.24 1.64
C LYS A 101 16.78 6.63 0.39
N MET A 102 15.48 6.32 0.33
CA MET A 102 14.64 6.68 -0.81
C MET A 102 14.57 8.20 -1.00
N ASN A 103 14.37 8.95 0.08
CA ASN A 103 14.30 10.42 0.03
C ASN A 103 15.61 11.02 -0.46
N ILE A 104 16.76 10.53 0.02
CA ILE A 104 18.09 11.01 -0.40
C ILE A 104 18.32 10.70 -1.89
N VAL A 105 18.00 9.50 -2.35
CA VAL A 105 18.17 9.12 -3.77
C VAL A 105 17.28 9.98 -4.67
N CYS A 106 16.01 10.14 -4.36
CA CYS A 106 15.10 10.99 -5.15
C CYS A 106 15.58 12.46 -5.17
N ALA A 107 16.00 13.00 -4.03
CA ALA A 107 16.52 14.35 -3.93
C ALA A 107 17.83 14.54 -4.71
N SER A 108 18.75 13.59 -4.66
CA SER A 108 20.03 13.67 -5.40
C SER A 108 19.82 13.56 -6.92
N ILE A 109 18.92 12.70 -7.38
CA ILE A 109 18.57 12.63 -8.80
C ILE A 109 17.91 13.95 -9.25
N TYR A 110 17.01 14.52 -8.45
CA TYR A 110 16.42 15.80 -8.79
C TYR A 110 17.44 16.94 -8.83
N ALA A 111 18.39 16.97 -7.90
CA ALA A 111 19.51 17.92 -7.91
C ALA A 111 20.37 17.78 -9.19
N THR A 112 20.62 16.55 -9.67
CA THR A 112 21.33 16.33 -10.93
C THR A 112 20.50 16.76 -12.15
N ILE A 113 19.19 16.62 -12.15
CA ILE A 113 18.28 17.16 -13.18
C ILE A 113 18.37 18.68 -13.21
N LEU A 114 18.34 19.36 -12.06
CA LEU A 114 18.50 20.80 -11.97
C LEU A 114 19.87 21.27 -12.47
N ALA A 115 20.93 20.55 -12.11
CA ALA A 115 22.29 20.84 -12.61
C ALA A 115 22.35 20.72 -14.15
N ALA A 116 21.78 19.65 -14.73
CA ALA A 116 21.70 19.47 -16.17
C ALA A 116 20.91 20.62 -16.85
N PHE A 117 19.82 21.05 -16.24
CA PHE A 117 19.07 22.20 -16.71
C PHE A 117 19.93 23.49 -16.67
N CYS A 118 20.59 23.80 -15.53
CA CYS A 118 21.42 24.98 -15.39
C CYS A 118 22.55 25.03 -16.42
N ILE A 119 23.23 23.88 -16.63
CA ILE A 119 24.30 23.79 -17.64
C ILE A 119 23.77 24.08 -19.05
N GLY A 120 22.63 23.42 -19.40
CA GLY A 120 22.01 23.63 -20.70
C GLY A 120 21.51 25.08 -20.91
N PHE A 121 20.98 25.70 -19.88
CA PHE A 121 20.52 27.09 -19.90
C PHE A 121 21.68 28.09 -20.05
N ILE A 122 22.80 27.88 -19.33
CA ILE A 122 23.99 28.72 -19.43
C ILE A 122 24.62 28.63 -20.83
N GLN A 123 24.62 27.41 -21.41
CA GLN A 123 25.21 27.20 -22.76
C GLN A 123 24.33 27.81 -23.87
N SER A 124 23.03 27.76 -23.75
CA SER A 124 22.08 28.21 -24.80
C SER A 124 21.58 29.63 -24.63
N GLY A 125 21.70 30.21 -23.43
CA GLY A 125 21.18 31.53 -23.09
C GLY A 125 19.62 31.63 -23.10
N ASN A 126 18.91 30.52 -23.31
CA ASN A 126 17.47 30.47 -23.40
C ASN A 126 16.94 29.07 -22.96
N PHE A 127 15.59 28.93 -22.95
CA PHE A 127 14.96 27.65 -22.58
C PHE A 127 15.08 26.54 -23.65
N HIS A 128 15.70 26.80 -24.81
CA HIS A 128 16.02 25.78 -25.79
C HIS A 128 17.37 25.14 -25.45
N ILE A 129 17.38 24.30 -24.43
CA ILE A 129 18.59 23.68 -23.86
C ILE A 129 19.20 22.55 -24.72
N GLY A 130 18.73 22.37 -25.95
CA GLY A 130 19.27 21.39 -26.90
C GLY A 130 19.22 19.95 -26.38
N SER A 131 20.35 19.25 -26.48
CA SER A 131 20.45 17.82 -26.08
C SER A 131 20.34 17.58 -24.57
N TRP A 132 20.48 18.60 -23.73
CA TRP A 132 20.37 18.45 -22.27
C TRP A 132 19.00 17.98 -21.82
N ILE A 133 17.95 18.26 -22.62
CA ILE A 133 16.60 17.75 -22.32
C ILE A 133 16.54 16.22 -22.27
N TYR A 134 17.27 15.54 -23.15
CA TYR A 134 17.33 14.08 -23.16
C TYR A 134 18.01 13.53 -21.91
N VAL A 135 19.06 14.22 -21.42
CA VAL A 135 19.72 13.87 -20.16
C VAL A 135 18.71 13.98 -19.00
N MET A 136 17.94 15.07 -18.93
CA MET A 136 16.91 15.24 -17.90
C MET A 136 15.83 14.14 -17.99
N ILE A 137 15.39 13.77 -19.18
CA ILE A 137 14.39 12.71 -19.42
C ILE A 137 14.93 11.35 -18.95
N VAL A 138 16.18 11.02 -19.28
CA VAL A 138 16.82 9.76 -18.87
C VAL A 138 16.98 9.69 -17.36
N LEU A 139 17.44 10.75 -16.70
CA LEU A 139 17.54 10.83 -15.24
C LEU A 139 16.15 10.67 -14.56
N PHE A 140 15.15 11.31 -15.13
CA PHE A 140 13.77 11.17 -14.62
C PHE A 140 13.22 9.75 -14.79
N ALA A 141 13.44 9.14 -15.96
CA ALA A 141 13.04 7.75 -16.20
C ALA A 141 13.74 6.79 -15.22
N PHE A 142 15.02 7.02 -14.94
CA PHE A 142 15.78 6.26 -13.94
C PHE A 142 15.19 6.45 -12.53
N ASN A 143 14.84 7.68 -12.14
CA ASN A 143 14.19 7.96 -10.87
C ASN A 143 12.87 7.20 -10.71
N VAL A 144 12.00 7.23 -11.75
CA VAL A 144 10.71 6.53 -11.72
C VAL A 144 10.91 5.01 -11.66
N ALA A 145 11.87 4.46 -12.44
CA ALA A 145 12.19 3.03 -12.41
C ALA A 145 12.69 2.58 -11.02
N TYR A 146 13.56 3.38 -10.39
CA TYR A 146 14.02 3.14 -9.02
C TYR A 146 12.85 3.15 -8.02
N CYS A 147 11.97 4.15 -8.10
CA CYS A 147 10.79 4.23 -7.23
C CYS A 147 9.86 3.01 -7.40
N ILE A 148 9.59 2.60 -8.65
CA ILE A 148 8.78 1.42 -8.95
C ILE A 148 9.40 0.17 -8.35
N TYR A 149 10.72 -0.03 -8.53
CA TYR A 149 11.41 -1.18 -7.97
C TYR A 149 11.27 -1.24 -6.45
N MET A 150 11.58 -0.14 -5.75
CA MET A 150 11.51 -0.07 -4.29
C MET A 150 10.09 -0.33 -3.78
N ILE A 151 9.09 0.29 -4.39
CA ILE A 151 7.68 0.10 -4.02
C ILE A 151 7.23 -1.35 -4.26
N MET A 152 7.60 -1.96 -5.39
CA MET A 152 7.22 -3.36 -5.69
C MET A 152 7.82 -4.35 -4.70
N VAL A 153 9.06 -4.13 -4.26
CA VAL A 153 9.70 -4.99 -3.25
C VAL A 153 8.91 -4.93 -1.94
N GLU A 154 8.61 -3.71 -1.46
CA GLU A 154 7.88 -3.54 -0.21
C GLU A 154 6.42 -4.03 -0.29
N ILE A 155 5.71 -3.76 -1.39
CA ILE A 155 4.36 -4.30 -1.61
C ILE A 155 4.34 -5.84 -1.52
N LYS A 156 5.33 -6.52 -2.13
CA LYS A 156 5.41 -7.99 -2.06
C LYS A 156 5.65 -8.47 -0.63
N LYS A 157 6.55 -7.80 0.10
CA LYS A 157 6.86 -8.13 1.49
C LYS A 157 5.62 -7.92 2.38
N ARG A 158 5.02 -6.75 2.32
CA ARG A 158 3.84 -6.39 3.11
C ARG A 158 2.64 -7.28 2.80
N ARG A 159 2.39 -7.54 1.53
CA ARG A 159 1.30 -8.44 1.13
C ARG A 159 1.45 -9.82 1.75
N ARG A 160 2.65 -10.41 1.72
CA ARG A 160 2.93 -11.72 2.34
C ARG A 160 2.67 -11.67 3.85
N MET A 161 3.13 -10.61 4.52
CA MET A 161 2.90 -10.42 5.95
C MET A 161 1.40 -10.34 6.26
N LEU A 162 0.63 -9.52 5.53
CA LEU A 162 -0.81 -9.39 5.72
C LEU A 162 -1.58 -10.68 5.41
N GLU A 163 -1.17 -11.45 4.41
CA GLU A 163 -1.78 -12.74 4.08
C GLU A 163 -1.62 -13.77 5.21
N VAL A 164 -0.57 -13.68 6.01
CA VAL A 164 -0.30 -14.59 7.13
C VAL A 164 -0.93 -14.09 8.42
N MET A 165 -0.82 -12.79 8.73
CA MET A 165 -1.07 -12.25 10.07
C MET A 165 -2.37 -11.45 10.20
N ALA A 166 -2.93 -10.92 9.11
CA ALA A 166 -4.12 -10.09 9.19
C ALA A 166 -5.39 -10.91 9.41
N GLY A 167 -6.20 -10.50 10.41
CA GLY A 167 -7.51 -11.10 10.66
C GLY A 167 -8.67 -10.39 9.95
N TYR A 168 -8.38 -9.42 9.08
CA TYR A 168 -9.35 -8.59 8.38
C TYR A 168 -9.24 -8.73 6.86
N ASP A 169 -10.18 -8.10 6.14
CA ASP A 169 -10.19 -8.12 4.67
C ASP A 169 -9.06 -7.29 4.07
N ILE A 170 -8.11 -7.94 3.42
CA ILE A 170 -6.98 -7.27 2.75
C ILE A 170 -7.29 -6.78 1.32
N LEU A 171 -8.52 -6.97 0.83
CA LEU A 171 -8.89 -6.59 -0.55
C LEU A 171 -8.74 -5.08 -0.83
N PRO A 172 -9.10 -4.16 0.09
CA PRO A 172 -8.84 -2.73 -0.12
C PRO A 172 -7.35 -2.42 -0.33
N TYR A 173 -6.49 -3.05 0.47
CA TYR A 173 -5.03 -2.94 0.31
C TYR A 173 -4.55 -3.48 -1.05
N VAL A 174 -5.02 -4.66 -1.46
CA VAL A 174 -4.63 -5.26 -2.76
C VAL A 174 -5.07 -4.37 -3.94
N ARG A 175 -6.26 -3.75 -3.86
CA ARG A 175 -6.73 -2.80 -4.88
C ARG A 175 -5.86 -1.56 -4.94
N TYR A 176 -5.53 -0.98 -3.80
CA TYR A 176 -4.62 0.17 -3.71
C TYR A 176 -3.23 -0.16 -4.27
N ALA A 177 -2.64 -1.28 -3.87
CA ALA A 177 -1.33 -1.71 -4.35
C ALA A 177 -1.30 -1.88 -5.88
N ARG A 178 -2.35 -2.49 -6.46
CA ARG A 178 -2.49 -2.61 -7.93
C ARG A 178 -2.63 -1.24 -8.61
N ALA A 179 -3.47 -0.36 -8.07
CA ALA A 179 -3.67 0.98 -8.62
C ALA A 179 -2.37 1.79 -8.57
N SER A 180 -1.60 1.69 -7.48
CA SER A 180 -0.32 2.36 -7.32
C SER A 180 0.71 1.90 -8.35
N ILE A 181 0.87 0.57 -8.50
CA ILE A 181 1.79 -0.01 -9.51
C ILE A 181 1.36 0.40 -10.92
N PHE A 182 0.06 0.27 -11.24
CA PHE A 182 -0.48 0.63 -12.55
C PHE A 182 -0.22 2.09 -12.87
N MET A 183 -0.53 3.02 -11.95
CA MET A 183 -0.32 4.46 -12.14
C MET A 183 1.16 4.78 -12.36
N LEU A 184 2.05 4.23 -11.54
CA LEU A 184 3.50 4.48 -11.65
C LEU A 184 4.07 3.91 -12.95
N PHE A 185 3.70 2.68 -13.30
CA PHE A 185 4.15 2.04 -14.54
C PHE A 185 3.62 2.76 -15.77
N PHE A 186 2.33 3.10 -15.78
CA PHE A 186 1.73 3.88 -16.86
C PHE A 186 2.46 5.23 -17.04
N SER A 187 2.73 5.93 -15.93
CA SER A 187 3.47 7.19 -15.96
C SER A 187 4.89 7.03 -16.49
N ALA A 188 5.60 5.97 -16.09
CA ALA A 188 6.96 5.69 -16.58
C ALA A 188 7.02 5.52 -18.10
N VAL A 189 6.04 4.82 -18.67
CA VAL A 189 5.96 4.58 -20.12
C VAL A 189 5.41 5.80 -20.86
N ALA A 190 4.37 6.44 -20.33
CA ALA A 190 3.65 7.50 -21.00
C ALA A 190 4.37 8.85 -21.03
N LEU A 191 5.06 9.22 -19.93
CA LEU A 191 5.66 10.55 -19.78
C LEU A 191 6.68 10.91 -20.86
N PRO A 192 7.64 10.05 -21.28
CA PRO A 192 8.57 10.38 -22.35
C PRO A 192 7.87 10.80 -23.64
N PHE A 193 6.80 10.10 -24.01
CA PHE A 193 6.01 10.41 -25.22
C PHE A 193 5.22 11.72 -25.08
N VAL A 194 4.62 11.94 -23.93
CA VAL A 194 3.84 13.15 -23.63
C VAL A 194 4.73 14.40 -23.57
N VAL A 195 5.95 14.25 -23.03
CA VAL A 195 6.91 15.36 -22.94
C VAL A 195 7.40 15.78 -24.31
N LEU A 196 7.76 14.82 -25.16
CA LEU A 196 8.38 15.09 -26.47
C LEU A 196 7.38 15.43 -27.57
N SER A 197 6.11 15.03 -27.45
CA SER A 197 5.12 15.18 -28.51
C SER A 197 3.78 15.73 -28.00
N THR A 198 3.35 16.85 -28.58
CA THR A 198 2.02 17.43 -28.28
C THR A 198 0.87 16.53 -28.78
N LYS A 199 1.08 15.80 -29.90
CA LYS A 199 0.07 14.86 -30.42
C LYS A 199 -0.16 13.70 -29.43
N SER A 200 0.90 13.16 -28.85
CA SER A 200 0.82 12.12 -27.84
C SER A 200 0.11 12.60 -26.56
N LEU A 201 0.26 13.87 -26.21
CA LEU A 201 -0.44 14.47 -25.06
C LEU A 201 -1.97 14.37 -25.19
N TYR A 202 -2.52 14.62 -26.38
CA TYR A 202 -3.98 14.59 -26.59
C TYR A 202 -4.60 13.19 -26.37
N VAL A 203 -3.83 12.12 -26.63
CA VAL A 203 -4.30 10.75 -26.49
C VAL A 203 -3.96 10.19 -25.11
N ILE A 204 -2.72 10.33 -24.71
CA ILE A 204 -2.18 9.71 -23.47
C ILE A 204 -2.54 10.53 -22.23
N GLY A 205 -2.64 11.86 -22.34
CA GLY A 205 -2.95 12.75 -21.21
C GLY A 205 -4.23 12.37 -20.47
N PRO A 206 -5.38 12.23 -21.13
CA PRO A 206 -6.63 11.80 -20.48
C PRO A 206 -6.53 10.45 -19.77
N LEU A 207 -5.82 9.49 -20.35
CA LEU A 207 -5.60 8.17 -19.72
C LEU A 207 -4.76 8.30 -18.44
N GLY A 208 -3.75 9.17 -18.45
CA GLY A 208 -2.94 9.48 -17.27
C GLY A 208 -3.76 10.12 -16.15
N LEU A 209 -4.66 11.04 -16.49
CA LEU A 209 -5.58 11.63 -15.52
C LEU A 209 -6.48 10.57 -14.88
N LEU A 210 -7.06 9.69 -15.68
CA LEU A 210 -7.87 8.58 -15.16
C LEU A 210 -7.07 7.66 -14.25
N ALA A 211 -5.82 7.33 -14.61
CA ALA A 211 -4.95 6.50 -13.77
C ALA A 211 -4.70 7.16 -12.40
N VAL A 212 -4.41 8.46 -12.36
CA VAL A 212 -4.24 9.24 -11.13
C VAL A 212 -5.53 9.28 -10.31
N PHE A 213 -6.68 9.44 -10.95
CA PHE A 213 -7.98 9.47 -10.26
C PHE A 213 -8.31 8.12 -9.60
N PHE A 214 -8.16 7.01 -10.34
CA PHE A 214 -8.36 5.68 -9.77
C PHE A 214 -7.38 5.36 -8.64
N PHE A 215 -6.13 5.83 -8.76
CA PHE A 215 -5.17 5.75 -7.67
C PHE A 215 -5.67 6.53 -6.44
N THR A 216 -6.10 7.78 -6.60
CA THR A 216 -6.61 8.63 -5.52
C THR A 216 -7.82 7.98 -4.82
N LEU A 217 -8.78 7.47 -5.58
CA LEU A 217 -9.94 6.75 -5.03
C LEU A 217 -9.52 5.49 -4.26
N SER A 218 -8.58 4.72 -4.79
CA SER A 218 -8.08 3.50 -4.15
C SER A 218 -7.31 3.82 -2.87
N PHE A 219 -6.54 4.91 -2.85
CA PHE A 219 -5.85 5.44 -1.68
C PHE A 219 -6.84 5.87 -0.59
N MET A 220 -7.90 6.57 -0.95
CA MET A 220 -8.96 6.97 0.00
C MET A 220 -9.73 5.76 0.55
N ALA A 221 -10.01 4.78 -0.31
CA ALA A 221 -10.65 3.53 0.11
C ALA A 221 -9.76 2.72 1.07
N LEU A 222 -8.43 2.74 0.87
CA LEU A 222 -7.48 2.18 1.82
C LEU A 222 -7.59 2.88 3.17
N GLY A 223 -7.56 4.22 3.21
CA GLY A 223 -7.64 4.99 4.46
C GLY A 223 -8.89 4.71 5.28
N TYR A 224 -10.04 4.49 4.62
CA TYR A 224 -11.27 4.09 5.29
C TYR A 224 -11.19 2.70 5.95
N ASN A 225 -10.46 1.78 5.34
CA ASN A 225 -10.30 0.40 5.81
C ASN A 225 -8.96 0.17 6.54
N TYR A 226 -8.17 1.21 6.73
CA TYR A 226 -6.85 1.08 7.36
C TYR A 226 -7.00 0.79 8.84
N VAL A 227 -6.46 -0.35 9.26
CA VAL A 227 -6.50 -0.78 10.66
C VAL A 227 -5.14 -0.47 11.31
N PRO A 228 -5.09 0.23 12.46
CA PRO A 228 -3.84 0.59 13.17
C PRO A 228 -2.97 -0.60 13.55
N THR A 229 -3.53 -1.80 13.55
CA THR A 229 -2.81 -3.06 13.79
C THR A 229 -1.63 -3.27 12.86
N GLU A 230 -1.62 -2.64 11.68
CA GLU A 230 -0.47 -2.68 10.78
C GLU A 230 0.77 -2.01 11.40
N GLU A 231 0.58 -0.92 12.16
CA GLU A 231 1.69 -0.27 12.88
C GLU A 231 2.17 -1.08 14.09
N LEU A 232 1.28 -1.84 14.72
CA LEU A 232 1.65 -2.73 15.81
C LEU A 232 2.47 -3.92 15.31
N LEU A 233 2.09 -4.48 14.15
CA LEU A 233 2.86 -5.53 13.47
C LEU A 233 4.29 -5.06 13.14
N ASP A 234 4.40 -3.86 12.57
CA ASP A 234 5.70 -3.28 12.22
C ASP A 234 6.58 -3.04 13.47
N LYS A 235 6.00 -2.53 14.56
CA LYS A 235 6.75 -2.28 15.81
C LYS A 235 7.24 -3.57 16.48
N GLU A 236 6.41 -4.61 16.50
CA GLU A 236 6.83 -5.89 17.10
C GLU A 236 7.91 -6.58 16.26
N GLU A 237 7.88 -6.47 14.93
CA GLU A 237 9.00 -6.94 14.11
C GLU A 237 10.30 -6.17 14.37
N GLU A 238 10.21 -4.85 14.66
CA GLU A 238 11.36 -4.04 15.06
C GLU A 238 11.89 -4.43 16.46
N GLU A 239 10.99 -4.69 17.42
CA GLU A 239 11.33 -5.12 18.77
C GLU A 239 11.91 -6.54 18.78
N ASP A 240 11.34 -7.47 18.00
CA ASP A 240 11.84 -8.85 17.90
C ASP A 240 13.22 -8.89 17.21
N ALA A 241 13.42 -8.12 16.14
CA ALA A 241 14.72 -8.01 15.47
C ALA A 241 15.79 -7.38 16.39
N ALA A 242 15.40 -6.43 17.27
CA ALA A 242 16.30 -5.85 18.26
C ALA A 242 16.64 -6.86 19.38
N MET A 243 15.67 -7.69 19.81
CA MET A 243 15.93 -8.76 20.80
C MET A 243 16.83 -9.87 20.23
N GLU A 244 16.58 -10.30 18.99
CA GLU A 244 17.42 -11.29 18.32
C GLU A 244 18.87 -10.81 18.16
N CYS A 245 19.08 -9.51 17.87
CA CYS A 245 20.41 -8.90 17.86
C CYS A 245 21.06 -8.83 19.25
N VAL A 246 20.28 -8.70 20.33
CA VAL A 246 20.80 -8.70 21.71
C VAL A 246 21.13 -10.12 22.17
N GLU A 247 20.32 -11.12 21.82
CA GLU A 247 20.60 -12.54 22.11
C GLU A 247 21.83 -13.05 21.33
N ASP A 248 21.97 -12.66 20.05
CA ASP A 248 23.17 -13.01 19.26
C ASP A 248 24.44 -12.35 19.83
N ASN A 249 24.36 -11.10 20.29
CA ASN A 249 25.49 -10.45 20.94
C ASN A 249 25.82 -11.02 22.33
N ALA A 250 24.81 -11.42 23.11
CA ALA A 250 25.00 -12.08 24.38
C ALA A 250 25.55 -13.51 24.22
N CYS A 251 25.17 -14.21 23.14
CA CYS A 251 25.75 -15.50 22.78
C CYS A 251 27.21 -15.37 22.27
N LEU A 252 27.57 -14.28 21.61
CA LEU A 252 28.94 -14.01 21.14
C LEU A 252 29.89 -13.73 22.32
N GLU A 253 29.42 -13.14 23.42
CA GLU A 253 30.22 -12.94 24.63
C GLU A 253 30.41 -14.22 25.48
N LEU A 254 29.61 -15.26 25.25
CA LEU A 254 29.67 -16.52 26.00
C LEU A 254 30.29 -17.71 25.24
N GLN A 255 30.67 -17.52 23.95
CA GLN A 255 31.18 -18.60 23.11
C GLN A 255 32.49 -18.25 22.39
N ASP A 256 33.55 -17.98 23.16
CA ASP A 256 34.92 -18.12 22.68
C ASP A 256 35.45 -19.57 22.84
N GLU A 257 34.60 -20.53 23.17
CA GLU A 257 34.97 -21.96 23.18
C GLU A 257 33.84 -22.85 22.60
N GLU A 258 34.15 -23.48 21.45
CA GLU A 258 33.40 -24.54 20.75
C GLU A 258 32.22 -24.13 19.86
N LEU A 259 32.37 -24.07 18.54
CA LEU A 259 31.90 -25.07 17.59
C LEU A 259 31.75 -24.57 16.16
N ASP A 260 32.59 -25.02 15.33
CA ASP A 260 32.32 -25.32 13.92
C ASP A 260 31.32 -26.51 13.83
N ASN A 261 30.32 -26.43 12.95
CA ASN A 261 29.33 -27.44 12.59
C ASN A 261 27.99 -27.48 13.34
N LYS A 262 27.00 -26.72 12.81
CA LYS A 262 25.64 -27.16 12.48
C LYS A 262 24.68 -26.00 12.19
N LYS A 263 24.82 -25.33 11.06
CA LYS A 263 23.75 -24.54 10.45
C LYS A 263 23.10 -25.38 9.35
N GLU A 264 22.26 -26.32 9.72
CA GLU A 264 21.22 -26.86 8.84
C GLU A 264 20.01 -27.30 9.67
N THR A 265 18.92 -26.52 9.50
CA THR A 265 17.53 -26.98 9.59
C THR A 265 17.16 -28.03 10.63
N LEU A 266 16.84 -27.60 11.84
CA LEU A 266 15.87 -28.29 12.68
C LEU A 266 15.09 -27.24 13.47
N GLN A 267 14.03 -26.68 12.86
CA GLN A 267 13.02 -25.98 13.65
C GLN A 267 12.40 -27.01 14.58
N PRO A 268 12.55 -26.89 15.92
CA PRO A 268 12.04 -27.91 16.84
C PRO A 268 10.52 -27.98 16.68
N GLN A 269 10.02 -29.20 16.35
CA GLN A 269 8.57 -29.43 16.28
C GLN A 269 7.95 -29.10 17.64
N LEU A 270 6.78 -28.43 17.63
CA LEU A 270 6.02 -28.22 18.86
C LEU A 270 5.74 -29.56 19.55
N SER A 271 6.09 -29.67 20.83
CA SER A 271 5.78 -30.89 21.60
C SER A 271 4.27 -31.11 21.64
N GLU A 272 3.83 -32.39 21.65
CA GLU A 272 2.41 -32.76 21.70
C GLU A 272 1.68 -32.09 22.87
N ARG A 273 2.35 -31.99 24.03
CA ARG A 273 1.81 -31.27 25.19
C ARG A 273 1.54 -29.81 24.90
N ARG A 274 2.45 -29.11 24.18
CA ARG A 274 2.28 -27.72 23.85
C ARG A 274 1.20 -27.51 22.81
N GLN A 275 1.11 -28.41 21.83
CA GLN A 275 0.02 -28.37 20.82
C GLN A 275 -1.36 -28.54 21.49
N LYS A 276 -1.48 -29.43 22.49
CA LYS A 276 -2.72 -29.63 23.25
C LYS A 276 -3.12 -28.35 24.00
N ILE A 277 -2.18 -27.69 24.68
CA ILE A 277 -2.43 -26.44 25.41
C ILE A 277 -2.90 -25.34 24.44
N ILE A 278 -2.25 -25.20 23.29
CA ILE A 278 -2.63 -24.18 22.31
C ILE A 278 -4.05 -24.45 21.78
N ARG A 279 -4.37 -25.72 21.49
CA ARG A 279 -5.71 -26.12 21.04
C ARG A 279 -6.78 -25.78 22.07
N GLU A 280 -6.59 -26.16 23.33
CA GLU A 280 -7.55 -25.91 24.40
C GLU A 280 -7.79 -24.40 24.58
N LYS A 281 -6.73 -23.59 24.56
CA LYS A 281 -6.86 -22.12 24.64
C LYS A 281 -7.59 -21.52 23.43
N LEU A 282 -7.35 -22.02 22.22
CA LEU A 282 -8.06 -21.58 21.01
C LEU A 282 -9.55 -21.96 21.04
N ASP A 283 -9.88 -23.17 21.52
CA ASP A 283 -11.25 -23.66 21.63
C ASP A 283 -12.02 -22.83 22.68
N GLU A 284 -11.41 -22.53 23.82
CA GLU A 284 -11.99 -21.65 24.86
C GLU A 284 -12.20 -20.23 24.32
N TRP A 285 -11.22 -19.68 23.60
CA TRP A 285 -11.34 -18.37 22.99
C TRP A 285 -12.44 -18.31 21.93
N CYS A 286 -12.62 -19.35 21.13
CA CYS A 286 -13.73 -19.47 20.20
C CYS A 286 -15.08 -19.54 20.94
N ALA A 287 -15.16 -20.26 22.06
CA ALA A 287 -16.38 -20.37 22.88
C ALA A 287 -16.78 -19.01 23.48
N THR A 288 -15.82 -18.18 23.88
CA THR A 288 -16.07 -16.81 24.37
C THR A 288 -16.35 -15.80 23.25
N LYS A 289 -16.45 -16.25 21.99
CA LYS A 289 -16.72 -15.42 20.80
C LYS A 289 -15.67 -14.33 20.53
N GLY A 290 -14.42 -14.60 20.88
CA GLY A 290 -13.30 -13.66 20.64
C GLY A 290 -13.12 -13.27 19.16
N TYR A 291 -13.62 -14.08 18.23
CA TYR A 291 -13.60 -13.85 16.79
C TYR A 291 -14.44 -12.63 16.32
N ARG A 292 -15.28 -12.06 17.20
CA ARG A 292 -16.11 -10.87 16.90
C ARG A 292 -15.28 -9.60 16.70
N ASP A 293 -14.11 -9.53 17.28
CA ASP A 293 -13.23 -8.38 17.10
C ASP A 293 -12.74 -8.27 15.66
N THR A 294 -13.21 -7.24 14.96
CA THR A 294 -12.85 -6.99 13.55
C THR A 294 -11.41 -6.50 13.38
N SER A 295 -10.77 -6.03 14.44
CA SER A 295 -9.39 -5.53 14.46
C SER A 295 -8.36 -6.61 14.81
N LEU A 296 -8.82 -7.83 15.08
CA LEU A 296 -8.00 -8.94 15.52
C LEU A 296 -6.88 -9.27 14.51
N ASN A 297 -5.70 -9.46 15.02
CA ASN A 297 -4.54 -10.00 14.29
C ASN A 297 -3.85 -11.09 15.10
N MET A 298 -2.87 -11.77 14.52
CA MET A 298 -2.18 -12.87 15.17
C MET A 298 -1.48 -12.46 16.47
N ILE A 299 -0.96 -11.25 16.56
CA ILE A 299 -0.27 -10.73 17.74
C ILE A 299 -1.25 -10.49 18.88
N THR A 300 -2.36 -9.79 18.59
CA THR A 300 -3.39 -9.54 19.60
C THR A 300 -4.03 -10.81 20.11
N LEU A 301 -4.20 -11.82 19.22
CA LEU A 301 -4.66 -13.15 19.64
C LEU A 301 -3.62 -13.84 20.52
N ALA A 302 -2.37 -13.89 20.12
CA ALA A 302 -1.30 -14.53 20.88
C ALA A 302 -1.17 -13.94 22.29
N ARG A 303 -1.25 -12.61 22.42
CA ARG A 303 -1.29 -11.92 23.71
C ARG A 303 -2.52 -12.30 24.55
N SER A 304 -3.71 -12.31 23.95
CA SER A 304 -4.94 -12.65 24.68
C SER A 304 -4.94 -14.07 25.21
N LEU A 305 -4.21 -14.96 24.56
CA LEU A 305 -4.07 -16.37 24.94
C LEU A 305 -2.84 -16.63 25.83
N ASP A 306 -2.00 -15.62 26.04
CA ASP A 306 -0.70 -15.79 26.70
C ASP A 306 0.11 -16.92 26.04
N ILE A 307 0.32 -16.80 24.73
CA ILE A 307 1.08 -17.72 23.89
C ILE A 307 2.04 -16.90 23.05
N ASN A 308 3.28 -17.44 22.86
CA ASN A 308 4.21 -16.81 21.94
C ASN A 308 3.65 -16.85 20.50
N ARG A 309 3.73 -15.73 19.77
CA ARG A 309 3.19 -15.63 18.40
C ARG A 309 3.84 -16.63 17.43
N TYR A 310 5.13 -16.93 17.62
CA TYR A 310 5.84 -17.92 16.79
C TYR A 310 5.31 -19.34 17.04
N GLU A 311 5.00 -19.69 18.28
CA GLU A 311 4.37 -20.96 18.61
C GLU A 311 2.97 -21.07 18.01
N LEU A 312 2.17 -19.98 18.10
CA LEU A 312 0.84 -19.93 17.50
C LEU A 312 0.92 -20.05 15.97
N SER A 313 1.82 -19.29 15.32
CA SER A 313 2.04 -19.37 13.87
C SER A 313 2.46 -20.77 13.44
N ARG A 314 3.38 -21.39 14.18
CA ARG A 314 3.85 -22.76 13.94
C ARG A 314 2.72 -23.77 14.13
N TYR A 315 1.92 -23.64 15.16
CA TYR A 315 0.75 -24.51 15.39
C TYR A 315 -0.23 -24.44 14.21
N LEU A 316 -0.59 -23.23 13.78
CA LEU A 316 -1.50 -23.04 12.64
C LEU A 316 -0.92 -23.63 11.34
N SER A 317 0.37 -23.44 11.08
CA SER A 317 1.01 -23.91 9.84
C SER A 317 1.30 -25.40 9.85
N SER A 318 1.81 -25.96 10.96
CA SER A 318 2.25 -27.36 11.02
C SER A 318 1.14 -28.35 11.44
N CYS A 319 0.22 -27.93 12.35
CA CYS A 319 -0.83 -28.81 12.85
C CYS A 319 -2.14 -28.64 12.09
N LEU A 320 -2.49 -27.39 11.69
CA LEU A 320 -3.74 -27.09 10.99
C LEU A 320 -3.54 -26.83 9.49
N ASN A 321 -2.29 -26.83 9.02
CA ASN A 321 -1.91 -26.56 7.62
C ASN A 321 -2.60 -25.30 7.03
N THR A 322 -2.65 -24.24 7.83
CA THR A 322 -3.35 -23.01 7.47
C THR A 322 -2.60 -21.77 7.96
N THR A 323 -3.00 -20.59 7.51
CA THR A 323 -2.53 -19.30 8.05
C THR A 323 -3.54 -18.75 9.06
N PHE A 324 -3.12 -17.84 9.94
CA PHE A 324 -4.02 -17.17 10.87
C PHE A 324 -5.24 -16.56 10.19
N ARG A 325 -5.02 -15.87 9.07
CA ARG A 325 -6.10 -15.23 8.30
C ARG A 325 -7.13 -16.25 7.80
N LEU A 326 -6.69 -17.35 7.25
CA LEU A 326 -7.58 -18.39 6.71
C LEU A 326 -8.30 -19.13 7.85
N TRP A 327 -7.61 -19.45 8.93
CA TRP A 327 -8.18 -20.05 10.12
C TRP A 327 -9.28 -19.16 10.74
N LEU A 328 -8.99 -17.90 10.97
CA LEU A 328 -9.96 -16.96 11.54
C LEU A 328 -11.17 -16.74 10.62
N ALA A 329 -10.93 -16.68 9.31
CA ALA A 329 -11.99 -16.58 8.32
C ALA A 329 -12.93 -17.81 8.37
N GLU A 330 -12.37 -19.01 8.57
CA GLU A 330 -13.13 -20.25 8.76
C GLU A 330 -13.97 -20.21 10.04
N VAL A 331 -13.36 -19.83 11.16
CA VAL A 331 -14.06 -19.72 12.46
C VAL A 331 -15.25 -18.75 12.34
N ARG A 332 -15.03 -17.59 11.72
CA ARG A 332 -16.08 -16.60 11.48
C ARG A 332 -17.17 -17.10 10.53
N PHE A 333 -16.78 -17.85 9.51
CA PHE A 333 -17.71 -18.40 8.52
C PHE A 333 -18.63 -19.45 9.14
N GLU A 334 -18.09 -20.40 9.92
CA GLU A 334 -18.89 -21.40 10.62
C GLU A 334 -19.78 -20.76 11.69
N ALA A 335 -19.30 -19.73 12.40
CA ALA A 335 -20.11 -18.95 13.32
C ALA A 335 -21.28 -18.25 12.60
N ALA A 336 -21.06 -17.73 11.39
CA ALA A 336 -22.12 -17.09 10.60
C ALA A 336 -23.17 -18.11 10.14
N LYS A 337 -22.77 -19.29 9.67
CA LYS A 337 -23.69 -20.37 9.29
C LYS A 337 -24.55 -20.78 10.49
N LYS A 338 -23.92 -21.02 11.63
CA LYS A 338 -24.64 -21.36 12.86
C LYS A 338 -25.62 -20.26 13.28
N MET A 339 -25.20 -19.00 13.25
CA MET A 339 -26.07 -17.87 13.60
C MET A 339 -27.26 -17.72 12.66
N MET A 340 -27.09 -18.01 11.36
CA MET A 340 -28.18 -18.01 10.38
C MET A 340 -29.23 -19.08 10.67
N LEU A 341 -28.83 -20.26 11.14
CA LEU A 341 -29.72 -21.34 11.52
C LEU A 341 -30.43 -21.05 12.85
N ASP A 342 -29.67 -20.56 13.83
CA ASP A 342 -30.19 -20.27 15.17
C ASP A 342 -31.12 -19.05 15.20
N ASN A 343 -30.93 -18.08 14.27
CA ASN A 343 -31.66 -16.81 14.20
C ASN A 343 -32.06 -16.47 12.76
N PRO A 344 -33.11 -17.11 12.22
CA PRO A 344 -33.55 -16.91 10.83
C PRO A 344 -33.91 -15.46 10.47
N ASP A 345 -34.39 -14.69 11.47
CA ASP A 345 -34.79 -13.29 11.30
C ASP A 345 -33.63 -12.28 11.23
N PHE A 346 -32.41 -12.70 11.56
CA PHE A 346 -31.29 -11.79 11.53
C PHE A 346 -30.88 -11.45 10.10
N GLY A 347 -30.82 -10.15 9.80
CA GLY A 347 -30.29 -9.66 8.52
C GLY A 347 -28.79 -9.96 8.36
N ASN A 348 -28.33 -10.05 7.11
CA ASN A 348 -26.92 -10.32 6.81
C ASN A 348 -25.97 -9.24 7.36
N ASP A 349 -26.46 -8.02 7.62
CA ASP A 349 -25.68 -6.94 8.25
C ASP A 349 -25.40 -7.26 9.72
N ILE A 350 -26.43 -7.74 10.46
CA ILE A 350 -26.30 -8.15 11.85
C ILE A 350 -25.35 -9.36 11.95
N ILE A 351 -25.57 -10.38 11.11
CA ILE A 351 -24.72 -11.57 11.09
C ILE A 351 -23.26 -11.21 10.78
N SER A 352 -23.06 -10.33 9.80
CA SER A 352 -21.70 -9.85 9.45
C SER A 352 -21.01 -9.19 10.65
N ALA A 353 -21.70 -8.31 11.36
CA ALA A 353 -21.17 -7.60 12.52
C ALA A 353 -20.91 -8.55 13.70
N GLU A 354 -21.89 -9.41 14.04
CA GLU A 354 -21.84 -10.32 15.17
C GLU A 354 -20.81 -11.45 15.01
N CYS A 355 -20.46 -11.79 13.76
CA CYS A 355 -19.45 -12.80 13.46
C CYS A 355 -18.06 -12.19 13.15
N GLY A 356 -17.89 -10.87 13.33
CA GLY A 356 -16.58 -10.20 13.21
C GLY A 356 -16.10 -10.00 11.78
N PHE A 357 -16.99 -10.03 10.77
CA PHE A 357 -16.60 -9.65 9.41
C PHE A 357 -16.40 -8.14 9.31
N SER A 358 -15.38 -7.71 8.61
CA SER A 358 -15.08 -6.28 8.40
C SER A 358 -16.17 -5.55 7.61
N SER A 359 -16.99 -6.27 6.84
CA SER A 359 -18.10 -5.72 6.10
C SER A 359 -19.06 -6.83 5.60
N ARG A 360 -20.31 -6.44 5.31
CA ARG A 360 -21.28 -7.32 4.64
C ARG A 360 -20.73 -7.90 3.32
N THR A 361 -20.01 -7.09 2.56
CA THR A 361 -19.37 -7.54 1.30
C THR A 361 -18.36 -8.65 1.54
N HIS A 362 -17.64 -8.62 2.67
CA HIS A 362 -16.72 -9.68 3.05
C HIS A 362 -17.46 -11.00 3.34
N LEU A 363 -18.56 -10.95 4.09
CA LEU A 363 -19.44 -12.11 4.33
C LEU A 363 -19.95 -12.71 3.00
N TYR A 364 -20.47 -11.88 2.09
CA TYR A 364 -20.96 -12.32 0.78
C TYR A 364 -19.88 -13.01 -0.05
N ARG A 365 -18.66 -12.46 -0.04
CA ARG A 365 -17.53 -13.05 -0.77
C ARG A 365 -17.16 -14.42 -0.19
N MET A 366 -17.13 -14.57 1.13
CA MET A 366 -16.83 -15.84 1.79
C MET A 366 -17.87 -16.92 1.42
N PHE A 367 -19.16 -16.59 1.45
CA PHE A 367 -20.19 -17.53 1.01
C PHE A 367 -20.08 -17.90 -0.45
N LYS A 368 -19.80 -16.92 -1.32
CA LYS A 368 -19.60 -17.17 -2.76
C LYS A 368 -18.41 -18.07 -3.03
N GLU A 369 -17.33 -17.91 -2.28
CA GLU A 369 -16.09 -18.66 -2.41
C GLU A 369 -16.23 -20.11 -1.89
N LYS A 370 -16.93 -20.29 -0.76
CA LYS A 370 -17.05 -21.58 -0.09
C LYS A 370 -18.27 -22.41 -0.46
N GLU A 371 -19.43 -21.78 -0.62
CA GLU A 371 -20.71 -22.43 -0.88
C GLU A 371 -21.20 -22.20 -2.30
N GLY A 372 -20.50 -21.38 -3.10
CA GLY A 372 -20.89 -21.05 -4.47
C GLY A 372 -22.14 -20.17 -4.59
N CYS A 373 -22.78 -19.78 -3.48
CA CYS A 373 -24.03 -19.02 -3.46
C CYS A 373 -23.94 -17.81 -2.51
N SER A 374 -24.97 -16.97 -2.52
CA SER A 374 -25.07 -15.85 -1.57
C SER A 374 -25.52 -16.34 -0.19
N PRO A 375 -25.23 -15.57 0.91
CA PRO A 375 -25.73 -15.90 2.25
C PRO A 375 -27.23 -16.10 2.30
N THR A 376 -27.98 -15.27 1.57
CA THR A 376 -29.46 -15.36 1.50
C THR A 376 -29.88 -16.67 0.82
N ALA A 377 -29.31 -16.98 -0.35
CA ALA A 377 -29.62 -18.22 -1.05
C ALA A 377 -29.18 -19.48 -0.28
N TRP A 378 -28.11 -19.38 0.49
CA TRP A 378 -27.68 -20.46 1.38
C TRP A 378 -28.70 -20.68 2.49
N ARG A 379 -29.20 -19.61 3.11
CA ARG A 379 -30.23 -19.67 4.14
C ARG A 379 -31.51 -20.30 3.61
N GLU A 380 -32.01 -19.88 2.44
CA GLU A 380 -33.21 -20.43 1.80
C GLU A 380 -33.14 -21.94 1.54
N LYS A 381 -31.92 -22.48 1.42
CA LYS A 381 -31.71 -23.91 1.21
C LYS A 381 -31.58 -24.72 2.50
N ASN A 382 -31.22 -24.08 3.62
CA ASN A 382 -30.83 -24.77 4.87
C ASN A 382 -31.72 -24.40 6.06
N CYS A 383 -32.57 -23.38 5.97
CA CYS A 383 -33.61 -23.02 6.91
C CYS A 383 -35.00 -23.18 6.26
#